data_1273776a15d07e18f5e0d638e3668421
#
_entry.id   1273776a15d07e18f5e0d638e3668421
#
_cell.length_a   1.000
_cell.length_b   1.000
_cell.length_c   1.000
_cell.angle_alpha   90.00
_cell.angle_beta   90.00
_cell.angle_gamma   90.00
#
_symmetry.space_group_name_H-M   'P 1'
#
loop_
_entity.id
_entity.type
_entity.pdbx_description
1 polymer ?
#
loop_
_entity_poly.entity_id
_entity_poly.type
_entity_poly.pdbx_seq_one_letter_code
_entity_poly.pdbx_strand_id
1 'polypeptide(L)'
;IRDKYPDVNVTVFYIDVRTPGKNFDEFYRRAVEDYGVNYIKGQVGKVIPQPNGKLLVQGADLLDNKQILKEADMVVLATAIEPNPDVRKIATMLTASIDTNNFLTESHAKLRPVESPTAGVFLSGVCQGPKDIPETVAQAGAAAVKAIGLLAKDKLLTNPCTAKSDE
;
A
#
# COMPACT_ATOMS: atom_id res chain seq x y z
N ILE A 1 -5.43 -8.88 18.40
CA ILE A 1 -6.35 -9.91 18.90
C ILE A 1 -5.74 -10.57 20.14
N ARG A 2 -4.57 -11.16 20.07
CA ARG A 2 -3.89 -11.85 21.19
C ARG A 2 -3.72 -10.99 22.45
N ASP A 3 -3.50 -9.69 22.29
CA ASP A 3 -3.42 -8.75 23.40
C ASP A 3 -4.71 -8.68 24.22
N LYS A 4 -5.87 -8.75 23.57
CA LYS A 4 -7.19 -8.71 24.21
C LYS A 4 -7.73 -10.10 24.56
N TYR A 5 -7.35 -11.10 23.81
CA TYR A 5 -7.85 -12.47 23.90
C TYR A 5 -6.67 -13.45 23.85
N PRO A 6 -6.00 -13.68 24.99
CA PRO A 6 -4.78 -14.49 25.05
C PRO A 6 -4.97 -15.96 24.65
N ASP A 7 -6.18 -16.49 24.79
CA ASP A 7 -6.50 -17.89 24.48
C ASP A 7 -6.81 -18.15 23.00
N VAL A 8 -6.92 -17.09 22.18
CA VAL A 8 -7.22 -17.23 20.75
C VAL A 8 -5.97 -17.64 19.97
N ASN A 9 -6.08 -18.67 19.15
CA ASN A 9 -5.02 -19.06 18.24
C ASN A 9 -5.03 -18.19 16.99
N VAL A 10 -3.97 -17.45 16.75
CA VAL A 10 -3.80 -16.60 15.55
C VAL A 10 -2.73 -17.22 14.65
N THR A 11 -3.07 -17.41 13.38
CA THR A 11 -2.14 -17.89 12.35
C THR A 11 -2.13 -16.92 11.18
N VAL A 12 -0.96 -16.55 10.73
CA VAL A 12 -0.73 -15.69 9.56
C VAL A 12 -0.03 -16.51 8.49
N PHE A 13 -0.65 -16.67 7.34
CA PHE A 13 0.02 -17.16 6.14
C PHE A 13 0.67 -15.98 5.44
N TYR A 14 1.93 -16.11 5.06
CA TYR A 14 2.67 -15.04 4.40
C TYR A 14 3.59 -15.58 3.29
N ILE A 15 3.83 -14.76 2.29
CA ILE A 15 4.83 -15.04 1.26
C ILE A 15 6.15 -14.40 1.68
N ASP A 16 6.09 -13.13 2.10
CA ASP A 16 7.25 -12.36 2.53
C ASP A 16 6.83 -11.36 3.61
N VAL A 17 7.60 -11.25 4.68
CA VAL A 17 7.39 -10.24 5.73
C VAL A 17 8.30 -9.07 5.43
N ARG A 18 7.71 -7.90 5.23
CA ARG A 18 8.43 -6.65 4.99
C ARG A 18 8.10 -5.65 6.07
N THR A 19 9.13 -5.14 6.72
CA THR A 19 9.04 -4.24 7.87
C THR A 19 9.83 -2.95 7.61
N PRO A 20 9.46 -2.14 6.58
CA PRO A 20 10.28 -1.00 6.15
C PRO A 20 10.21 0.21 7.07
N GLY A 21 9.27 0.25 8.02
CA GLY A 21 9.09 1.36 8.94
C GLY A 21 9.90 1.24 10.23
N LYS A 22 10.13 2.36 10.92
CA LYS A 22 10.77 2.39 12.22
C LYS A 22 9.96 1.56 13.23
N ASN A 23 10.61 0.63 13.92
CA ASN A 23 10.04 -0.29 14.92
C ASN A 23 9.06 -1.33 14.35
N PHE A 24 8.91 -1.47 13.03
CA PHE A 24 8.03 -2.49 12.45
C PHE A 24 8.58 -3.89 12.58
N ASP A 25 9.92 -4.04 12.51
CA ASP A 25 10.58 -5.31 12.78
C ASP A 25 10.37 -5.75 14.23
N GLU A 26 10.51 -4.82 15.17
CA GLU A 26 10.24 -5.03 16.58
C GLU A 26 8.78 -5.44 16.84
N PHE A 27 7.84 -4.81 16.15
CA PHE A 27 6.43 -5.17 16.21
C PHE A 27 6.18 -6.59 15.71
N TYR A 28 6.79 -6.98 14.59
CA TYR A 28 6.70 -8.35 14.07
C TYR A 28 7.28 -9.36 15.09
N ARG A 29 8.48 -9.08 15.61
CA ARG A 29 9.13 -9.96 16.59
C ARG A 29 8.27 -10.15 17.83
N ARG A 30 7.70 -9.09 18.42
CA ARG A 30 6.76 -9.18 19.54
C ARG A 30 5.53 -10.02 19.21
N ALA A 31 4.99 -9.89 18.01
CA ALA A 31 3.84 -10.69 17.60
C ALA A 31 4.15 -12.19 17.67
N VAL A 32 5.37 -12.59 17.30
CA VAL A 32 5.82 -13.98 17.35
C VAL A 32 6.19 -14.41 18.79
N GLU A 33 7.10 -13.66 19.43
CA GLU A 33 7.75 -14.06 20.67
C GLU A 33 6.85 -13.84 21.90
N ASP A 34 6.22 -12.66 22.01
CA ASP A 34 5.43 -12.30 23.19
C ASP A 34 3.97 -12.76 23.08
N TYR A 35 3.39 -12.66 21.88
CA TYR A 35 1.99 -13.00 21.67
C TYR A 35 1.75 -14.37 21.06
N GLY A 36 2.80 -15.09 20.68
CA GLY A 36 2.70 -16.44 20.14
C GLY A 36 1.86 -16.54 18.86
N VAL A 37 1.91 -15.53 18.01
CA VAL A 37 1.26 -15.58 16.71
C VAL A 37 2.02 -16.55 15.82
N ASN A 38 1.31 -17.52 15.26
CA ASN A 38 1.91 -18.51 14.38
C ASN A 38 2.04 -17.97 12.95
N TYR A 39 3.26 -17.82 12.47
CA TYR A 39 3.57 -17.40 11.11
C TYR A 39 3.96 -18.59 10.25
N ILE A 40 3.22 -18.83 9.17
CA ILE A 40 3.47 -19.90 8.21
C ILE A 40 3.87 -19.31 6.88
N LYS A 41 5.09 -19.57 6.45
CA LYS A 41 5.53 -19.15 5.11
C LYS A 41 4.86 -20.03 4.08
N GLY A 42 3.84 -19.49 3.43
CA GLY A 42 3.06 -20.29 2.54
C GLY A 42 1.88 -19.55 1.95
N GLN A 43 1.10 -20.27 1.18
CA GLN A 43 -0.03 -19.71 0.47
C GLN A 43 -1.30 -20.53 0.75
N VAL A 44 -2.39 -19.81 0.98
CA VAL A 44 -3.73 -20.39 1.10
C VAL A 44 -4.31 -20.58 -0.29
N GLY A 45 -4.70 -21.80 -0.62
CA GLY A 45 -5.32 -22.13 -1.91
C GLY A 45 -6.83 -22.09 -1.87
N LYS A 46 -7.44 -22.50 -0.73
CA LYS A 46 -8.90 -22.52 -0.56
C LYS A 46 -9.32 -22.25 0.89
N VAL A 47 -10.49 -21.64 1.04
CA VAL A 47 -11.24 -21.56 2.30
C VAL A 47 -12.61 -22.16 2.06
N ILE A 48 -12.98 -23.20 2.80
CA ILE A 48 -14.17 -24.01 2.56
C ILE A 48 -15.05 -23.94 3.81
N PRO A 49 -16.28 -23.40 3.70
CA PRO A 49 -17.25 -23.46 4.80
C PRO A 49 -17.57 -24.91 5.18
N GLN A 50 -17.64 -25.19 6.48
CA GLN A 50 -17.97 -26.49 7.04
C GLN A 50 -19.39 -26.51 7.63
N PRO A 51 -20.05 -27.67 7.67
CA PRO A 51 -21.40 -27.77 8.26
C PRO A 51 -21.52 -27.34 9.73
N ASN A 52 -20.41 -27.40 10.46
CA ASN A 52 -20.31 -26.96 11.86
C ASN A 52 -20.18 -25.43 12.03
N GLY A 53 -20.27 -24.67 10.94
CA GLY A 53 -20.12 -23.21 10.95
C GLY A 53 -18.67 -22.70 10.92
N LYS A 54 -17.69 -23.60 10.95
CA LYS A 54 -16.27 -23.26 10.85
C LYS A 54 -15.80 -23.20 9.40
N LEU A 55 -14.55 -22.75 9.21
CA LEU A 55 -13.90 -22.62 7.93
C LEU A 55 -12.70 -23.56 7.86
N LEU A 56 -12.64 -24.44 6.87
CA LEU A 56 -11.47 -25.24 6.59
C LEU A 56 -10.55 -24.47 5.64
N VAL A 57 -9.39 -24.10 6.14
CA VAL A 57 -8.33 -23.42 5.38
C VAL A 57 -7.37 -24.47 4.84
N GLN A 58 -7.26 -24.54 3.52
CA GLN A 58 -6.29 -25.38 2.82
C GLN A 58 -5.15 -24.53 2.31
N GLY A 59 -3.94 -24.83 2.72
CA GLY A 59 -2.74 -24.11 2.33
C GLY A 59 -1.54 -25.03 2.20
N ALA A 60 -0.41 -24.44 1.86
CA ALA A 60 0.87 -25.12 1.84
C ALA A 60 1.86 -24.36 2.73
N ASP A 61 2.65 -25.11 3.50
CA ASP A 61 3.85 -24.60 4.15
C ASP A 61 5.04 -24.83 3.20
N LEU A 62 5.65 -23.74 2.75
CA LEU A 62 6.75 -23.78 1.79
C LEU A 62 8.10 -24.10 2.45
N LEU A 63 8.22 -23.93 3.77
CA LEU A 63 9.45 -24.29 4.48
C LEU A 63 9.52 -25.78 4.73
N ASP A 64 8.42 -26.35 5.21
CA ASP A 64 8.32 -27.78 5.50
C ASP A 64 7.88 -28.62 4.31
N ASN A 65 7.51 -27.97 3.19
CA ASN A 65 6.95 -28.59 2.00
C ASN A 65 5.76 -29.51 2.31
N LYS A 66 4.84 -29.03 3.16
CA LYS A 66 3.67 -29.78 3.63
C LYS A 66 2.37 -29.09 3.26
N GLN A 67 1.36 -29.89 2.97
CA GLN A 67 -0.01 -29.39 2.90
C GLN A 67 -0.53 -29.14 4.32
N ILE A 68 -1.17 -28.00 4.50
CA ILE A 68 -1.81 -27.61 5.75
C ILE A 68 -3.33 -27.64 5.54
N LEU A 69 -4.01 -28.29 6.47
CA LEU A 69 -5.46 -28.25 6.64
C LEU A 69 -5.73 -27.73 8.06
N LYS A 70 -6.28 -26.54 8.15
CA LYS A 70 -6.53 -25.89 9.45
C LYS A 70 -7.98 -25.43 9.54
N GLU A 71 -8.65 -25.85 10.60
CA GLU A 71 -9.97 -25.37 10.96
C GLU A 71 -9.85 -24.00 11.66
N ALA A 72 -10.70 -23.05 11.26
CA ALA A 72 -10.71 -21.70 11.82
C ALA A 72 -12.14 -21.22 12.04
N ASP A 73 -12.35 -20.45 13.10
CA ASP A 73 -13.62 -19.78 13.38
C ASP A 73 -13.78 -18.51 12.54
N MET A 74 -12.67 -17.88 12.16
CA MET A 74 -12.61 -16.67 11.35
C MET A 74 -11.41 -16.68 10.43
N VAL A 75 -11.60 -16.21 9.20
CA VAL A 75 -10.52 -15.94 8.24
C VAL A 75 -10.57 -14.48 7.85
N VAL A 76 -9.44 -13.80 8.00
CA VAL A 76 -9.27 -12.40 7.58
C VAL A 76 -8.44 -12.38 6.31
N LEU A 77 -9.00 -11.82 5.24
CA LEU A 77 -8.31 -11.67 3.97
C LEU A 77 -7.50 -10.37 3.96
N ALA A 78 -6.18 -10.48 3.77
CA ALA A 78 -5.31 -9.34 3.52
C ALA A 78 -5.37 -8.98 2.03
N THR A 79 -6.42 -8.28 1.63
CA THR A 79 -6.65 -7.89 0.24
C THR A 79 -5.73 -6.76 -0.21
N ALA A 80 -5.43 -6.73 -1.52
CA ALA A 80 -4.67 -5.63 -2.12
C ALA A 80 -5.50 -4.33 -2.16
N ILE A 81 -4.80 -3.21 -2.19
CA ILE A 81 -5.40 -1.89 -2.47
C ILE A 81 -5.35 -1.68 -3.97
N GLU A 82 -6.50 -1.48 -4.58
CA GLU A 82 -6.63 -1.19 -6.01
C GLU A 82 -6.94 0.30 -6.23
N PRO A 83 -6.53 0.87 -7.39
CA PRO A 83 -6.88 2.23 -7.74
C PRO A 83 -8.39 2.36 -7.99
N ASN A 84 -8.93 3.56 -7.77
CA ASN A 84 -10.33 3.85 -8.10
C ASN A 84 -10.58 3.63 -9.61
N PRO A 85 -11.68 2.99 -10.01
CA PRO A 85 -12.00 2.77 -11.43
C PRO A 85 -12.01 4.03 -12.29
N ASP A 86 -12.35 5.20 -11.71
CA ASP A 86 -12.40 6.47 -12.42
C ASP A 86 -11.03 7.17 -12.56
N VAL A 87 -9.94 6.59 -12.07
CA VAL A 87 -8.59 7.20 -12.14
C VAL A 87 -8.22 7.58 -13.58
N ARG A 88 -8.49 6.72 -14.56
CA ARG A 88 -8.19 7.01 -15.96
C ARG A 88 -8.93 8.26 -16.46
N LYS A 89 -10.18 8.42 -16.08
CA LYS A 89 -10.99 9.59 -16.46
C LYS A 89 -10.42 10.87 -15.83
N ILE A 90 -10.11 10.82 -14.54
CA ILE A 90 -9.50 11.94 -13.81
C ILE A 90 -8.13 12.28 -14.41
N ALA A 91 -7.29 11.29 -14.66
CA ALA A 91 -5.98 11.48 -15.29
C ALA A 91 -6.08 12.18 -16.65
N THR A 92 -7.03 11.76 -17.48
CA THR A 92 -7.29 12.41 -18.78
C THR A 92 -7.73 13.86 -18.61
N MET A 93 -8.65 14.15 -17.68
CA MET A 93 -9.13 15.51 -17.41
C MET A 93 -8.02 16.44 -16.91
N LEU A 94 -7.08 15.92 -16.12
CA LEU A 94 -5.96 16.67 -15.54
C LEU A 94 -4.68 16.61 -16.40
N THR A 95 -4.71 15.87 -17.51
CA THR A 95 -3.52 15.57 -18.32
C THR A 95 -2.39 14.96 -17.46
N ALA A 96 -2.78 14.16 -16.45
CA ALA A 96 -1.86 13.49 -15.52
C ALA A 96 -1.50 12.10 -16.04
N SER A 97 -0.30 11.64 -15.70
CA SER A 97 0.17 10.30 -16.08
C SER A 97 -0.27 9.25 -15.08
N ILE A 98 -0.46 8.02 -15.57
CA ILE A 98 -0.73 6.83 -14.76
C ILE A 98 0.31 5.75 -15.04
N ASP A 99 0.56 4.90 -14.06
CA ASP A 99 1.42 3.74 -14.19
C ASP A 99 0.71 2.51 -14.80
N THR A 100 1.43 1.41 -14.92
CA THR A 100 0.90 0.13 -15.44
C THR A 100 -0.19 -0.48 -14.57
N ASN A 101 -0.27 -0.09 -13.29
CA ASN A 101 -1.25 -0.53 -12.32
C ASN A 101 -2.44 0.44 -12.19
N ASN A 102 -2.48 1.50 -13.01
CA ASN A 102 -3.48 2.57 -13.01
C ASN A 102 -3.43 3.50 -11.79
N PHE A 103 -2.30 3.63 -11.10
CA PHE A 103 -2.10 4.71 -10.14
C PHE A 103 -1.52 5.96 -10.83
N LEU A 104 -1.82 7.14 -10.29
CA LEU A 104 -1.21 8.39 -10.77
C LEU A 104 0.29 8.39 -10.45
N THR A 105 1.11 8.85 -11.42
CA THR A 105 2.56 8.88 -11.26
C THR A 105 3.07 10.25 -10.91
N GLU A 106 4.07 10.29 -10.04
CA GLU A 106 4.83 11.47 -9.71
C GLU A 106 5.81 11.86 -10.84
N SER A 107 6.20 13.12 -10.83
CA SER A 107 7.20 13.65 -11.78
C SER A 107 8.58 13.04 -11.58
N HIS A 108 8.96 12.77 -10.32
CA HIS A 108 10.22 12.09 -9.98
C HIS A 108 10.14 11.54 -8.55
N ALA A 109 10.36 10.25 -8.38
CA ALA A 109 10.18 9.54 -7.12
C ALA A 109 10.96 10.12 -5.93
N LYS A 110 12.15 10.69 -6.16
CA LYS A 110 12.99 11.24 -5.10
C LYS A 110 12.95 12.77 -5.02
N LEU A 111 12.93 13.46 -6.14
CA LEU A 111 13.07 14.93 -6.19
C LEU A 111 11.72 15.65 -6.20
N ARG A 112 10.69 15.03 -6.75
CA ARG A 112 9.34 15.59 -6.89
C ARG A 112 8.27 14.53 -6.60
N PRO A 113 8.26 13.96 -5.38
CA PRO A 113 7.45 12.78 -5.06
C PRO A 113 5.95 13.05 -4.92
N VAL A 114 5.55 14.31 -4.79
CA VAL A 114 4.14 14.73 -4.63
C VAL A 114 3.64 15.61 -5.76
N GLU A 115 4.45 15.82 -6.77
CA GLU A 115 4.09 16.63 -7.95
C GLU A 115 3.91 15.68 -9.14
N SER A 116 2.80 15.80 -9.87
CA SER A 116 2.64 15.08 -11.12
C SER A 116 3.54 15.70 -12.22
N PRO A 117 3.74 15.04 -13.37
CA PRO A 117 4.38 15.67 -14.52
C PRO A 117 3.66 16.92 -15.01
N THR A 118 2.36 17.04 -14.75
CA THR A 118 1.56 18.22 -15.09
C THR A 118 1.66 19.28 -13.99
N ALA A 119 2.08 20.48 -14.37
CA ALA A 119 2.24 21.58 -13.43
C ALA A 119 0.91 21.96 -12.77
N GLY A 120 0.95 22.18 -11.44
CA GLY A 120 -0.22 22.53 -10.65
C GLY A 120 -1.07 21.34 -10.17
N VAL A 121 -0.72 20.11 -10.57
CA VAL A 121 -1.36 18.89 -10.09
C VAL A 121 -0.45 18.21 -9.08
N PHE A 122 -0.96 18.06 -7.85
CA PHE A 122 -0.25 17.45 -6.73
C PHE A 122 -0.91 16.13 -6.35
N LEU A 123 -0.10 15.17 -5.90
CA LEU A 123 -0.53 13.82 -5.57
C LEU A 123 -0.50 13.64 -4.06
N SER A 124 -1.54 13.02 -3.51
CA SER A 124 -1.63 12.72 -2.09
C SER A 124 -2.37 11.42 -1.84
N GLY A 125 -1.80 10.57 -0.98
CA GLY A 125 -2.42 9.33 -0.54
C GLY A 125 -2.44 8.21 -1.58
N VAL A 126 -3.44 7.36 -1.50
CA VAL A 126 -3.55 6.11 -2.27
C VAL A 126 -3.72 6.33 -3.79
N CYS A 127 -4.00 7.54 -4.24
CA CYS A 127 -4.08 7.82 -5.67
C CYS A 127 -2.75 7.55 -6.41
N GLN A 128 -1.61 7.61 -5.72
CA GLN A 128 -0.28 7.34 -6.27
C GLN A 128 0.16 5.88 -6.10
N GLY A 129 -0.42 5.17 -5.14
CA GLY A 129 -0.08 3.78 -4.84
C GLY A 129 -0.53 3.38 -3.44
N PRO A 130 -0.51 2.07 -3.12
CA PRO A 130 -0.84 1.60 -1.78
C PRO A 130 0.04 2.25 -0.71
N LYS A 131 -0.60 2.77 0.35
CA LYS A 131 0.06 3.45 1.47
C LYS A 131 -0.68 3.17 2.77
N ASP A 132 0.02 3.25 3.88
CA ASP A 132 -0.59 3.28 5.20
C ASP A 132 -1.09 4.69 5.57
N ILE A 133 -1.75 4.81 6.73
CA ILE A 133 -2.29 6.09 7.19
C ILE A 133 -1.19 7.10 7.53
N PRO A 134 -0.12 6.76 8.28
CA PRO A 134 1.01 7.67 8.53
C PRO A 134 1.67 8.18 7.26
N GLU A 135 1.94 7.33 6.29
CA GLU A 135 2.49 7.71 4.99
C GLU A 135 1.56 8.66 4.22
N THR A 136 0.26 8.36 4.23
CA THR A 136 -0.76 9.20 3.59
C THR A 136 -0.78 10.61 4.20
N VAL A 137 -0.74 10.73 5.53
CA VAL A 137 -0.72 12.02 6.23
C VAL A 137 0.56 12.80 5.93
N ALA A 138 1.71 12.13 5.95
CA ALA A 138 3.00 12.76 5.61
C ALA A 138 2.99 13.30 4.16
N GLN A 139 2.48 12.50 3.23
CA GLN A 139 2.38 12.91 1.83
C GLN A 139 1.38 14.06 1.62
N ALA A 140 0.25 14.05 2.33
CA ALA A 140 -0.72 15.14 2.29
C ALA A 140 -0.09 16.48 2.74
N GLY A 141 0.70 16.44 3.83
CA GLY A 141 1.47 17.60 4.27
C GLY A 141 2.46 18.10 3.23
N ALA A 142 3.20 17.19 2.58
CA ALA A 142 4.14 17.54 1.52
C ALA A 142 3.43 18.16 0.30
N ALA A 143 2.31 17.59 -0.14
CA ALA A 143 1.50 18.12 -1.24
C ALA A 143 0.95 19.53 -0.92
N ALA A 144 0.45 19.73 0.30
CA ALA A 144 -0.03 21.01 0.76
C ALA A 144 1.08 22.09 0.75
N VAL A 145 2.27 21.78 1.25
CA VAL A 145 3.42 22.69 1.22
C VAL A 145 3.79 23.08 -0.21
N LYS A 146 3.78 22.12 -1.15
CA LYS A 146 4.04 22.39 -2.57
C LYS A 146 2.96 23.29 -3.19
N ALA A 147 1.71 23.05 -2.88
CA ALA A 147 0.59 23.89 -3.33
C ALA A 147 0.71 25.32 -2.77
N ILE A 148 1.00 25.47 -1.48
CA ILE A 148 1.23 26.78 -0.86
C ILE A 148 2.41 27.49 -1.51
N GLY A 149 3.51 26.80 -1.75
CA GLY A 149 4.69 27.37 -2.41
C GLY A 149 4.42 27.87 -3.84
N LEU A 150 3.42 27.29 -4.51
CA LEU A 150 2.94 27.77 -5.80
C LEU A 150 2.03 29.01 -5.65
N LEU A 151 1.06 28.95 -4.74
CA LEU A 151 0.04 29.97 -4.53
C LEU A 151 0.57 31.24 -3.83
N ALA A 152 1.67 31.14 -3.09
CA ALA A 152 2.31 32.28 -2.42
C ALA A 152 3.10 33.20 -3.37
N LYS A 153 3.16 32.89 -4.65
CA LYS A 153 3.86 33.72 -5.64
C LYS A 153 2.91 34.68 -6.33
N ASP A 154 3.25 35.95 -6.36
CA ASP A 154 2.49 36.96 -7.10
C ASP A 154 2.47 36.71 -8.61
N LYS A 155 3.50 36.08 -9.13
CA LYS A 155 3.63 35.70 -10.56
C LYS A 155 4.27 34.35 -10.71
N LEU A 156 3.71 33.53 -11.57
CA LEU A 156 4.30 32.27 -12.00
C LEU A 156 5.17 32.55 -13.23
N LEU A 157 6.47 32.28 -13.09
CA LEU A 157 7.39 32.34 -14.23
C LEU A 157 7.46 30.96 -14.85
N THR A 158 7.18 30.86 -16.14
CA THR A 158 7.46 29.66 -16.93
C THR A 158 8.96 29.60 -17.21
N ASN A 159 9.58 28.43 -16.99
CA ASN A 159 10.92 28.17 -17.54
C ASN A 159 10.74 27.89 -19.05
N PRO A 160 11.11 28.78 -19.94
CA PRO A 160 11.04 28.51 -21.37
C PRO A 160 12.20 27.55 -21.71
N CYS A 161 11.98 26.25 -21.59
CA CYS A 161 12.80 25.26 -22.30
C CYS A 161 12.32 25.18 -23.75
N THR A 162 12.38 26.29 -24.48
CA THR A 162 12.18 26.30 -25.91
C THR A 162 13.52 26.23 -26.60
N ALA A 163 13.76 25.16 -27.36
CA ALA A 163 14.86 25.13 -28.31
C ALA A 163 14.65 26.32 -29.30
N LYS A 164 15.58 27.25 -29.35
CA LYS A 164 15.61 28.27 -30.37
C LYS A 164 16.33 27.65 -31.58
N SER A 165 15.61 27.37 -32.66
CA SER A 165 16.29 27.10 -33.94
C SER A 165 16.81 28.42 -34.45
N ASP A 166 18.12 28.55 -34.57
CA ASP A 166 18.70 29.62 -35.39
C ASP A 166 18.42 29.26 -36.86
N GLU A 167 17.55 30.01 -37.52
CA GLU A 167 17.44 30.02 -38.97
C GLU A 167 18.59 30.79 -39.59
#